data_1f985badb744dbc1b1c787813a66b443
#
_entry.id   1f985badb744dbc1b1c787813a66b443
#
_cell.length_a   1.000
_cell.length_b   1.000
_cell.length_c   1.000
_cell.angle_alpha   90.00
_cell.angle_beta   90.00
_cell.angle_gamma   90.00
#
_symmetry.space_group_name_H-M   'P 1'
#
loop_
_entity.id
_entity.type
_entity.pdbx_description
1 polymer ?
#
loop_
_entity_poly.entity_id
_entity_poly.type
_entity_poly.pdbx_seq_one_letter_code
_entity_poly.pdbx_strand_id
1 'polypeptide(L)'
;TFIDDTEEKAIARAKKYFEENMKMFGPLGFVRGLSEGQLSALSRGSAARSAGLPTMEDAVNAGAWIVGPPERVTERLMELQERYPGLEEVNVGASVMSTETSVILEQLDAFGKDVMPKFKAQAK
;
A
#
# COMPACT_ATOMS: atom_id res chain seq x y z
N THR A 1 -1.47 3.54 -1.27
CA THR A 1 -0.37 4.35 -0.69
C THR A 1 -0.62 4.64 0.76
N PHE A 2 0.45 4.88 1.52
CA PHE A 2 0.37 5.40 2.88
C PHE A 2 1.54 6.33 3.16
N ILE A 3 1.26 7.55 3.58
CA ILE A 3 2.23 8.63 3.76
C ILE A 3 2.41 8.93 5.25
N ASP A 4 3.66 9.02 5.70
CA ASP A 4 4.03 9.49 7.05
C ASP A 4 5.43 10.11 7.00
N ASP A 5 5.91 10.69 8.10
CA ASP A 5 7.21 11.39 8.18
C ASP A 5 8.40 10.50 7.81
N THR A 6 8.34 9.19 8.13
CA THR A 6 9.38 8.21 7.79
C THR A 6 8.78 6.92 7.27
N GLU A 7 9.59 6.13 6.54
CA GLU A 7 9.15 4.84 6.01
C GLU A 7 8.77 3.86 7.13
N GLU A 8 9.51 3.84 8.23
CA GLU A 8 9.23 2.98 9.38
C GLU A 8 7.89 3.31 10.04
N LYS A 9 7.59 4.61 10.22
CA LYS A 9 6.29 5.04 10.76
C LYS A 9 5.16 4.70 9.80
N ALA A 10 5.35 4.95 8.51
CA ALA A 10 4.36 4.64 7.48
C ALA A 10 4.04 3.14 7.45
N ILE A 11 5.06 2.27 7.48
CA ILE A 11 4.89 0.81 7.56
C ILE A 11 4.15 0.41 8.83
N ALA A 12 4.57 0.92 9.98
CA ALA A 12 3.95 0.59 11.27
C ALA A 12 2.46 0.96 11.32
N ARG A 13 2.10 2.14 10.80
CA ARG A 13 0.70 2.59 10.74
C ARG A 13 -0.12 1.84 9.69
N ALA A 14 0.45 1.58 8.51
CA ALA A 14 -0.24 0.90 7.42
C ALA A 14 -0.47 -0.58 7.69
N LYS A 15 0.32 -1.20 8.56
CA LYS A 15 0.31 -2.64 8.82
C LYS A 15 -1.06 -3.19 9.18
N LYS A 16 -1.82 -2.51 10.06
CA LYS A 16 -3.16 -2.96 10.43
C LYS A 16 -4.12 -3.00 9.24
N TYR A 17 -4.01 -2.04 8.34
CA TYR A 17 -4.84 -1.96 7.12
C TYR A 17 -4.42 -3.02 6.11
N PHE A 18 -3.13 -3.29 6.00
CA PHE A 18 -2.61 -4.39 5.19
C PHE A 18 -3.15 -5.74 5.69
N GLU A 19 -3.11 -5.98 6.99
CA GLU A 19 -3.61 -7.21 7.60
C GLU A 19 -5.12 -7.40 7.37
N GLU A 20 -5.92 -6.33 7.50
CA GLU A 20 -7.37 -6.38 7.20
C GLU A 20 -7.64 -6.60 5.71
N ASN A 21 -6.85 -5.97 4.85
CA ASN A 21 -6.92 -6.20 3.41
C ASN A 21 -6.62 -7.66 3.05
N MET A 22 -5.59 -8.25 3.65
CA MET A 22 -5.25 -9.66 3.46
C MET A 22 -6.34 -10.62 3.95
N LYS A 23 -6.97 -10.34 5.08
CA LYS A 23 -8.09 -11.13 5.61
C LYS A 23 -9.28 -11.14 4.66
N MET A 24 -9.55 -10.03 4.00
CA MET A 24 -10.66 -9.91 3.07
C MET A 24 -10.33 -10.53 1.71
N PHE A 25 -9.23 -10.12 1.11
CA PHE A 25 -8.91 -10.46 -0.28
C PHE A 25 -8.26 -11.84 -0.43
N GLY A 26 -7.61 -12.36 0.61
CA GLY A 26 -7.02 -13.69 0.61
C GLY A 26 -8.05 -14.78 0.29
N PRO A 27 -9.14 -14.90 1.09
CA PRO A 27 -10.18 -15.92 0.85
C PRO A 27 -10.91 -15.76 -0.49
N LEU A 28 -10.96 -14.55 -1.05
CA LEU A 28 -11.57 -14.28 -2.36
C LEU A 28 -10.65 -14.62 -3.54
N GLY A 29 -9.41 -15.09 -3.27
CA GLY A 29 -8.45 -15.46 -4.31
C GLY A 29 -7.78 -14.27 -5.02
N PHE A 30 -7.95 -13.06 -4.54
CA PHE A 30 -7.27 -11.88 -5.09
C PHE A 30 -5.79 -11.80 -4.70
N VAL A 31 -5.38 -12.51 -3.66
CA VAL A 31 -3.97 -12.69 -3.31
C VAL A 31 -3.51 -14.01 -3.92
N ARG A 32 -2.78 -13.93 -5.02
CA ARG A 32 -2.31 -15.10 -5.76
C ARG A 32 -1.24 -15.85 -4.98
N GLY A 33 -1.20 -17.16 -5.14
CA GLY A 33 -0.15 -18.02 -4.62
C GLY A 33 -0.30 -18.39 -3.14
N LEU A 34 -1.42 -18.09 -2.50
CA LEU A 34 -1.70 -18.59 -1.14
C LEU A 34 -2.12 -20.05 -1.18
N SER A 35 -1.49 -20.87 -0.33
CA SER A 35 -1.90 -22.25 -0.08
C SER A 35 -3.19 -22.30 0.74
N GLU A 36 -3.89 -23.44 0.72
CA GLU A 36 -5.08 -23.67 1.58
C GLU A 36 -4.78 -23.45 3.07
N GLY A 37 -3.57 -23.85 3.52
CA GLY A 37 -3.13 -23.62 4.90
C GLY A 37 -2.99 -22.14 5.23
N GLN A 38 -2.45 -21.33 4.30
CA GLN A 38 -2.35 -19.88 4.44
C GLN A 38 -3.71 -19.20 4.44
N LEU A 39 -4.62 -19.62 3.54
CA LEU A 39 -6.00 -19.13 3.52
C LEU A 39 -6.74 -19.45 4.83
N SER A 40 -6.58 -20.65 5.36
CA SER A 40 -7.15 -21.05 6.66
C SER A 40 -6.53 -20.24 7.82
N ALA A 41 -5.25 -19.87 7.73
CA ALA A 41 -4.57 -19.08 8.75
C ALA A 41 -5.04 -17.61 8.77
N LEU A 42 -5.51 -17.06 7.65
CA LEU A 42 -6.05 -15.69 7.59
C LEU A 42 -7.27 -15.49 8.49
N SER A 43 -8.08 -16.55 8.69
CA SER A 43 -9.21 -16.50 9.60
C SER A 43 -8.84 -16.60 11.09
N ARG A 44 -7.57 -16.92 11.39
CA ARG A 44 -7.03 -17.09 12.74
C ARG A 44 -5.83 -16.17 12.94
N GLY A 45 -6.07 -14.97 13.46
CA GLY A 45 -5.05 -13.92 13.54
C GLY A 45 -3.71 -14.32 14.20
N SER A 46 -3.71 -15.30 15.13
CA SER A 46 -2.49 -15.82 15.75
C SER A 46 -1.70 -16.79 14.84
N ALA A 47 -2.35 -17.40 13.85
CA ALA A 47 -1.74 -18.38 12.97
C ALA A 47 -1.14 -17.75 11.69
N ALA A 48 -1.43 -16.50 11.41
CA ALA A 48 -0.98 -15.81 10.19
C ALA A 48 0.54 -15.76 10.05
N ARG A 49 1.27 -15.48 11.14
CA ARG A 49 2.74 -15.45 11.14
C ARG A 49 3.36 -16.82 10.88
N SER A 50 2.81 -17.88 11.48
CA SER A 50 3.33 -19.23 11.32
C SER A 50 3.01 -19.86 9.97
N ALA A 51 2.05 -19.28 9.23
CA ALA A 51 1.65 -19.74 7.91
C ALA A 51 2.49 -19.15 6.75
N GLY A 52 3.50 -18.30 7.04
CA GLY A 52 4.35 -17.68 6.02
C GLY A 52 3.59 -16.74 5.09
N LEU A 53 2.58 -16.02 5.60
CA LEU A 53 1.87 -15.00 4.83
C LEU A 53 2.80 -13.82 4.53
N PRO A 54 2.64 -13.17 3.38
CA PRO A 54 3.39 -11.97 3.06
C PRO A 54 3.26 -10.93 4.16
N THR A 55 4.36 -10.31 4.55
CA THR A 55 4.37 -9.21 5.49
C THR A 55 4.13 -7.88 4.78
N MET A 56 3.90 -6.82 5.54
CA MET A 56 3.81 -5.46 4.99
C MET A 56 5.14 -5.08 4.31
N GLU A 57 6.25 -5.44 4.90
CA GLU A 57 7.60 -5.21 4.36
C GLU A 57 7.80 -5.94 3.02
N ASP A 58 7.33 -7.18 2.91
CA ASP A 58 7.37 -7.93 1.64
C ASP A 58 6.55 -7.23 0.56
N ALA A 59 5.38 -6.69 0.92
CA ALA A 59 4.51 -5.97 -0.01
C ALA A 59 5.12 -4.63 -0.47
N VAL A 60 5.82 -3.93 0.41
CA VAL A 60 6.56 -2.70 0.09
C VAL A 60 7.73 -3.01 -0.83
N ASN A 61 8.53 -4.02 -0.50
CA ASN A 61 9.68 -4.43 -1.31
C ASN A 61 9.26 -4.89 -2.72
N ALA A 62 8.12 -5.57 -2.83
CA ALA A 62 7.55 -5.98 -4.11
C ALA A 62 6.89 -4.82 -4.90
N GLY A 63 6.78 -3.63 -4.31
CA GLY A 63 6.11 -2.48 -4.93
C GLY A 63 4.58 -2.59 -4.98
N ALA A 64 3.99 -3.55 -4.27
CA ALA A 64 2.54 -3.71 -4.18
C ALA A 64 1.90 -2.67 -3.26
N TRP A 65 2.66 -2.18 -2.29
CA TRP A 65 2.30 -1.06 -1.42
C TRP A 65 3.37 0.02 -1.51
N ILE A 66 2.95 1.25 -1.74
CA ILE A 66 3.84 2.42 -1.78
C ILE A 66 3.63 3.18 -0.48
N VAL A 67 4.61 3.14 0.40
CA VAL A 67 4.55 3.75 1.74
C VAL A 67 5.83 4.49 2.06
N GLY A 68 5.74 5.52 2.87
CA GLY A 68 6.90 6.30 3.30
C GLY A 68 6.64 7.80 3.30
N PRO A 69 7.69 8.62 3.43
CA PRO A 69 7.59 10.06 3.30
C PRO A 69 7.20 10.47 1.86
N PRO A 70 6.66 11.69 1.68
CA PRO A 70 6.19 12.16 0.37
C PRO A 70 7.21 12.02 -0.75
N GLU A 71 8.50 12.20 -0.46
CA GLU A 71 9.59 12.05 -1.42
C GLU A 71 9.67 10.60 -1.91
N ARG A 72 9.59 9.64 -1.00
CA ARG A 72 9.65 8.21 -1.33
C ARG A 72 8.46 7.77 -2.17
N VAL A 73 7.26 8.24 -1.81
CA VAL A 73 6.05 7.97 -2.60
C VAL A 73 6.18 8.55 -4.01
N THR A 74 6.70 9.77 -4.11
CA THR A 74 6.96 10.44 -5.41
C THR A 74 7.93 9.62 -6.26
N GLU A 75 9.07 9.22 -5.71
CA GLU A 75 10.08 8.38 -6.40
C GLU A 75 9.46 7.10 -6.96
N ARG A 76 8.70 6.39 -6.14
CA ARG A 76 8.07 5.14 -6.55
C ARG A 76 7.04 5.31 -7.68
N LEU A 77 6.31 6.40 -7.67
CA LEU A 77 5.38 6.72 -8.77
C LEU A 77 6.13 7.12 -10.05
N MET A 78 7.26 7.84 -9.93
CA MET A 78 8.13 8.15 -11.08
C MET A 78 8.76 6.89 -11.68
N GLU A 79 9.23 5.95 -10.85
CA GLU A 79 9.72 4.64 -11.31
C GLU A 79 8.68 3.89 -12.16
N LEU A 80 7.37 4.00 -11.80
CA LEU A 80 6.29 3.41 -12.61
C LEU A 80 6.17 4.09 -13.98
N GLN A 81 6.28 5.40 -14.03
CA GLN A 81 6.24 6.16 -15.28
C GLN A 81 7.42 5.81 -16.20
N GLU A 82 8.62 5.64 -15.63
CA GLU A 82 9.79 5.20 -16.39
C GLU A 82 9.67 3.76 -16.91
N ARG A 83 9.13 2.88 -16.06
CA ARG A 83 8.94 1.46 -16.41
C ARG A 83 7.89 1.25 -17.49
N TYR A 84 6.88 2.11 -17.53
CA TYR A 84 5.77 2.00 -18.47
C TYR A 84 5.65 3.27 -19.33
N PRO A 85 6.49 3.41 -20.37
CA PRO A 85 6.41 4.56 -21.28
C PRO A 85 5.01 4.66 -21.89
N GLY A 86 4.39 5.84 -21.81
CA GLY A 86 3.01 6.05 -22.26
C GLY A 86 1.95 5.85 -21.17
N LEU A 87 2.35 5.64 -19.91
CA LEU A 87 1.43 5.64 -18.78
C LEU A 87 0.86 7.06 -18.59
N GLU A 88 -0.45 7.21 -18.83
CA GLU A 88 -1.15 8.50 -18.77
C GLU A 88 -1.82 8.73 -17.40
N GLU A 89 -2.25 7.66 -16.74
CA GLU A 89 -3.02 7.73 -15.50
C GLU A 89 -2.60 6.64 -14.51
N VAL A 90 -2.49 7.03 -13.25
CA VAL A 90 -2.30 6.11 -12.12
C VAL A 90 -3.40 6.33 -11.10
N ASN A 91 -4.15 5.29 -10.80
CA ASN A 91 -5.13 5.32 -9.72
C ASN A 91 -4.44 4.98 -8.39
N VAL A 92 -4.36 5.98 -7.52
CA VAL A 92 -3.69 5.86 -6.22
C VAL A 92 -4.73 5.68 -5.12
N GLY A 93 -4.79 4.48 -4.54
CA GLY A 93 -5.64 4.20 -3.39
C GLY A 93 -5.08 4.81 -2.10
N ALA A 94 -5.85 5.66 -1.44
CA ALA A 94 -5.53 6.22 -0.12
C ALA A 94 -6.26 5.48 1.02
N SER A 95 -7.08 4.49 0.70
CA SER A 95 -7.85 3.73 1.68
C SER A 95 -7.96 2.26 1.27
N VAL A 96 -8.01 1.42 2.28
CA VAL A 96 -8.44 0.03 2.20
C VAL A 96 -9.55 -0.17 3.22
N MET A 97 -10.17 -1.37 3.24
CA MET A 97 -11.21 -1.65 4.21
C MET A 97 -10.77 -1.38 5.64
N SER A 98 -11.72 -0.96 6.47
CA SER A 98 -11.53 -0.56 7.87
C SER A 98 -10.67 0.69 8.11
N THR A 99 -10.26 1.42 7.06
CA THR A 99 -9.54 2.69 7.27
C THR A 99 -10.51 3.75 7.79
N GLU A 100 -10.17 4.36 8.91
CA GLU A 100 -10.94 5.44 9.53
C GLU A 100 -10.99 6.66 8.60
N THR A 101 -12.13 7.33 8.52
CA THR A 101 -12.34 8.51 7.66
C THR A 101 -11.30 9.60 7.90
N SER A 102 -10.91 9.83 9.17
CA SER A 102 -9.88 10.82 9.53
C SER A 102 -8.53 10.49 8.91
N VAL A 103 -8.16 9.19 8.87
CA VAL A 103 -6.91 8.75 8.24
C VAL A 103 -6.99 8.87 6.72
N ILE A 104 -8.14 8.56 6.11
CA ILE A 104 -8.33 8.75 4.67
C ILE A 104 -8.13 10.23 4.29
N LEU A 105 -8.75 11.14 5.04
CA LEU A 105 -8.61 12.58 4.79
C LEU A 105 -7.17 13.07 4.99
N GLU A 106 -6.48 12.60 6.05
CA GLU A 106 -5.06 12.87 6.28
C GLU A 106 -4.22 12.42 5.07
N GLN A 107 -4.42 11.21 4.59
CA GLN A 107 -3.66 10.66 3.46
C GLN A 107 -3.94 11.39 2.15
N LEU A 108 -5.19 11.77 1.88
CA LEU A 108 -5.56 12.56 0.71
C LEU A 108 -4.96 13.97 0.77
N ASP A 109 -4.96 14.59 1.94
CA ASP A 109 -4.37 15.91 2.15
C ASP A 109 -2.85 15.88 1.92
N ALA A 110 -2.14 14.93 2.55
CA ALA A 110 -0.71 14.73 2.37
C ALA A 110 -0.35 14.46 0.90
N PHE A 111 -1.09 13.57 0.23
CA PHE A 111 -0.86 13.29 -1.19
C PHE A 111 -1.10 14.53 -2.06
N GLY A 112 -2.19 15.25 -1.83
CA GLY A 112 -2.55 16.45 -2.59
C GLY A 112 -1.58 17.60 -2.42
N LYS A 113 -1.00 17.77 -1.23
CA LYS A 113 -0.08 18.87 -0.92
C LYS A 113 1.38 18.54 -1.29
N ASP A 114 1.84 17.34 -1.00
CA ASP A 114 3.26 17.04 -0.96
C ASP A 114 3.72 16.14 -2.12
N VAL A 115 2.82 15.37 -2.74
CA VAL A 115 3.15 14.44 -3.85
C VAL A 115 2.62 14.95 -5.19
N MET A 116 1.32 15.22 -5.30
CA MET A 116 0.67 15.59 -6.56
C MET A 116 1.30 16.80 -7.28
N PRO A 117 1.73 17.88 -6.60
CA PRO A 117 2.32 19.04 -7.28
C PRO A 117 3.60 18.72 -8.06
N LYS A 118 4.35 17.69 -7.62
CA LYS A 118 5.60 17.27 -8.28
C LYS A 118 5.35 16.69 -9.67
N PHE A 119 4.20 16.06 -9.89
CA PHE A 119 3.80 15.55 -11.21
C PHE A 119 3.20 16.63 -12.10
N LYS A 120 2.45 17.59 -11.56
CA LYS A 120 1.90 18.71 -12.34
C LYS A 120 2.98 19.62 -12.94
N ALA A 121 4.11 19.73 -12.27
CA ALA A 121 5.24 20.54 -12.76
C ALA A 121 5.95 19.91 -13.99
N GLN A 122 5.79 18.61 -14.23
CA GLN A 122 6.40 17.86 -15.33
C GLN A 122 5.46 17.71 -16.53
N ALA A 123 4.18 17.98 -16.37
CA ALA A 123 3.15 17.86 -17.41
C ALA A 123 3.10 19.11 -18.34
N LYS A 124 4.27 19.56 -18.82
CA LYS A 124 4.38 20.65 -19.82
C LYS A 124 4.99 20.15 -21.11
#